data_5bf8492d82f8bf9f18e7d077cd4160cc
#
_entry.id   5bf8492d82f8bf9f18e7d077cd4160cc
#
_cell.length_a   1.000
_cell.length_b   1.000
_cell.length_c   1.000
_cell.angle_alpha   90.00
_cell.angle_beta   90.00
_cell.angle_gamma   90.00
#
_symmetry.space_group_name_H-M   'P 1'
#
loop_
_entity.id
_entity.type
_entity.pdbx_description
1 polymer ?
#
loop_
_entity_poly.entity_id
_entity_poly.type
_entity_poly.pdbx_seq_one_letter_code
_entity_poly.pdbx_strand_id
1 'polypeptide(L)'
;MSWWLLHVDMDQFIAAVEIRRRPELRGLPVVVGGSGDPTQPRQVVATASYEARAFGVRSGMPVRAAYKKCPEAVFLPSDPATYEAASTEVMDTLRSFPVVVEVWGWDECFVGAETDDPEALATELRAAVEARTTLTCSVGIGDNKTRAKLATGFAKHQRSHAVPFEPAADSTTAPAADSTTAGVADGTAESPAVADPVRSAADPAAGIYRLTAANWRQVMDHRPVRDLWGVGARMEHNLNELGITTVAELAAADVELLKKRFGPKMGTWYAALGRGLGDTQVTDIPREPVSRSREETFPQDLTDPTTIAEELRRIAIQVTDDVVAEGRTIQRIWVKVRFTSFYTPAGSGGDCNTCRLKGCCDG
;
A
#
# COMPACT_ATOMS: atom_id res chain seq x y z
N MET A 1 27.50 17.97 7.54
CA MET A 1 26.14 17.52 7.12
C MET A 1 26.23 16.12 6.56
N SER A 2 25.30 15.26 6.90
CA SER A 2 25.23 13.88 6.41
C SER A 2 24.01 13.73 5.51
N TRP A 3 24.11 12.85 4.49
CA TRP A 3 23.00 12.54 3.62
C TRP A 3 22.01 11.58 4.31
N TRP A 4 20.75 11.97 4.37
CA TRP A 4 19.66 11.20 4.97
C TRP A 4 18.54 10.95 3.97
N LEU A 5 17.85 9.83 4.15
CA LEU A 5 16.64 9.51 3.43
C LEU A 5 15.46 9.50 4.40
N LEU A 6 14.44 10.27 4.06
CA LEU A 6 13.17 10.25 4.77
C LEU A 6 12.12 9.61 3.84
N HIS A 7 11.31 8.74 4.37
CA HIS A 7 10.13 8.25 3.66
C HIS A 7 8.90 8.91 4.28
N VAL A 8 8.21 9.73 3.49
CA VAL A 8 6.98 10.42 3.88
C VAL A 8 5.80 9.64 3.34
N ASP A 9 4.82 9.35 4.18
CA ASP A 9 3.63 8.58 3.82
C ASP A 9 2.41 9.22 4.51
N MET A 10 1.43 9.63 3.70
CA MET A 10 0.24 10.32 4.17
C MET A 10 -0.66 9.38 4.97
N ASP A 11 -1.19 9.86 6.08
CA ASP A 11 -2.06 9.09 6.95
C ASP A 11 -3.44 8.92 6.30
N GLN A 12 -3.88 7.66 6.09
CA GLN A 12 -5.18 7.32 5.47
C GLN A 12 -5.57 8.18 4.26
N PHE A 13 -4.63 8.50 3.39
CA PHE A 13 -4.64 9.58 2.40
C PHE A 13 -6.00 9.82 1.73
N ILE A 14 -6.52 8.85 0.97
CA ILE A 14 -7.78 9.00 0.23
C ILE A 14 -8.95 9.32 1.19
N ALA A 15 -9.03 8.63 2.33
CA ALA A 15 -10.07 8.91 3.33
C ALA A 15 -9.89 10.31 3.94
N ALA A 16 -8.65 10.73 4.23
CA ALA A 16 -8.34 12.05 4.75
C ALA A 16 -8.70 13.17 3.76
N VAL A 17 -8.48 12.97 2.46
CA VAL A 17 -8.91 13.91 1.41
C VAL A 17 -10.43 14.04 1.36
N GLU A 18 -11.17 12.93 1.48
CA GLU A 18 -12.63 12.98 1.53
C GLU A 18 -13.15 13.65 2.80
N ILE A 19 -12.54 13.40 3.95
CA ILE A 19 -12.85 14.06 5.22
C ILE A 19 -12.52 15.57 5.15
N ARG A 20 -11.42 15.96 4.47
CA ARG A 20 -11.09 17.37 4.21
C ARG A 20 -12.18 18.08 3.41
N ARG A 21 -12.74 17.42 2.40
CA ARG A 21 -13.84 17.94 1.55
C ARG A 21 -15.18 17.99 2.28
N ARG A 22 -15.37 17.11 3.27
CA ARG A 22 -16.61 16.90 4.02
C ARG A 22 -16.29 16.85 5.52
N PRO A 23 -16.08 18.01 6.17
CA PRO A 23 -15.65 18.06 7.57
C PRO A 23 -16.61 17.38 8.56
N GLU A 24 -17.86 17.20 8.18
CA GLU A 24 -18.87 16.46 8.94
C GLU A 24 -18.56 14.97 9.08
N LEU A 25 -17.67 14.43 8.25
CA LEU A 25 -17.22 13.03 8.32
C LEU A 25 -16.09 12.81 9.33
N ARG A 26 -15.58 13.86 9.97
CA ARG A 26 -14.49 13.75 10.92
C ARG A 26 -14.90 12.90 12.14
N GLY A 27 -14.10 11.88 12.44
CA GLY A 27 -14.37 10.94 13.51
C GLY A 27 -15.37 9.84 13.17
N LEU A 28 -15.94 9.84 11.97
CA LEU A 28 -16.80 8.77 11.51
C LEU A 28 -15.99 7.70 10.75
N PRO A 29 -16.43 6.43 10.76
CA PRO A 29 -15.85 5.41 9.91
C PRO A 29 -16.18 5.71 8.44
N VAL A 30 -15.16 5.99 7.62
CA VAL A 30 -15.26 6.31 6.20
C VAL A 30 -14.58 5.21 5.39
N VAL A 31 -15.26 4.75 4.35
CA VAL A 31 -14.76 3.74 3.41
C VAL A 31 -14.88 4.29 2.00
N VAL A 32 -13.77 4.40 1.29
CA VAL A 32 -13.74 4.85 -0.11
C VAL A 32 -13.49 3.66 -1.02
N GLY A 33 -14.31 3.48 -2.04
CA GLY A 33 -14.09 2.41 -3.01
C GLY A 33 -15.20 2.27 -4.03
N GLY A 34 -14.83 1.96 -5.26
CA GLY A 34 -15.76 1.78 -6.37
C GLY A 34 -16.70 2.96 -6.56
N SER A 35 -18.00 2.69 -6.64
CA SER A 35 -19.07 3.69 -6.76
C SER A 35 -19.56 4.25 -5.41
N GLY A 36 -19.03 3.76 -4.29
CA GLY A 36 -19.53 4.08 -2.95
C GLY A 36 -20.81 3.33 -2.56
N ASP A 37 -21.34 2.48 -3.43
CA ASP A 37 -22.51 1.65 -3.14
C ASP A 37 -22.11 0.25 -2.69
N PRO A 38 -22.32 -0.13 -1.40
CA PRO A 38 -21.92 -1.43 -0.88
C PRO A 38 -22.79 -2.59 -1.42
N THR A 39 -23.89 -2.31 -2.11
CA THR A 39 -24.72 -3.35 -2.74
C THR A 39 -24.18 -3.79 -4.09
N GLN A 40 -23.36 -2.97 -4.73
CA GLN A 40 -22.77 -3.27 -6.03
C GLN A 40 -21.76 -4.42 -5.94
N PRO A 41 -21.79 -5.37 -6.89
CA PRO A 41 -20.87 -6.50 -6.91
C PRO A 41 -19.44 -6.08 -7.32
N ARG A 42 -18.46 -6.89 -6.91
CA ARG A 42 -17.07 -6.85 -7.42
C ARG A 42 -16.33 -5.54 -7.23
N GLN A 43 -16.78 -4.71 -6.30
CA GLN A 43 -16.06 -3.49 -5.89
C GLN A 43 -15.17 -3.79 -4.70
N VAL A 44 -14.03 -3.08 -4.64
CA VAL A 44 -13.06 -3.21 -3.55
C VAL A 44 -12.84 -1.88 -2.85
N VAL A 45 -12.51 -1.97 -1.57
CA VAL A 45 -12.10 -0.83 -0.76
C VAL A 45 -10.76 -0.30 -1.28
N ALA A 46 -10.72 0.95 -1.71
CA ALA A 46 -9.49 1.65 -2.03
C ALA A 46 -8.76 2.05 -0.73
N THR A 47 -9.48 2.71 0.18
CA THR A 47 -8.96 3.09 1.50
C THR A 47 -10.10 3.14 2.52
N ALA A 48 -9.73 2.94 3.78
CA ALA A 48 -10.61 3.10 4.94
C ALA A 48 -9.97 4.05 5.96
N SER A 49 -10.79 4.86 6.63
CA SER A 49 -10.34 5.70 7.75
C SER A 49 -9.88 4.84 8.94
N TYR A 50 -9.14 5.42 9.87
CA TYR A 50 -8.69 4.69 11.05
C TYR A 50 -9.87 4.16 11.88
N GLU A 51 -10.96 4.92 11.96
CA GLU A 51 -12.21 4.51 12.58
C GLU A 51 -12.78 3.25 11.91
N ALA A 52 -12.85 3.23 10.58
CA ALA A 52 -13.31 2.04 9.85
C ALA A 52 -12.33 0.86 9.97
N ARG A 53 -11.02 1.12 10.05
CA ARG A 53 -10.01 0.08 10.27
C ARG A 53 -10.12 -0.57 11.64
N ALA A 54 -10.62 0.13 12.66
CA ALA A 54 -10.89 -0.44 13.98
C ALA A 54 -11.94 -1.57 13.93
N PHE A 55 -12.89 -1.51 12.99
CA PHE A 55 -13.85 -2.59 12.70
C PHE A 55 -13.28 -3.70 11.80
N GLY A 56 -11.98 -3.66 11.50
CA GLY A 56 -11.32 -4.65 10.65
C GLY A 56 -11.53 -4.44 9.14
N VAL A 57 -11.95 -3.24 8.71
CA VAL A 57 -11.99 -2.88 7.30
C VAL A 57 -10.56 -2.61 6.80
N ARG A 58 -10.20 -3.11 5.62
CA ARG A 58 -8.84 -2.99 5.03
C ARG A 58 -8.95 -2.70 3.53
N SER A 59 -7.94 -2.01 2.99
CA SER A 59 -7.79 -1.80 1.54
C SER A 59 -7.71 -3.15 0.81
N GLY A 60 -8.31 -3.23 -0.38
CA GLY A 60 -8.41 -4.47 -1.16
C GLY A 60 -9.53 -5.42 -0.75
N MET A 61 -10.18 -5.17 0.39
CA MET A 61 -11.34 -5.95 0.84
C MET A 61 -12.54 -5.69 -0.11
N PRO A 62 -13.39 -6.70 -0.41
CA PRO A 62 -14.65 -6.45 -1.09
C PRO A 62 -15.52 -5.44 -0.30
N VAL A 63 -16.09 -4.44 -0.98
CA VAL A 63 -16.90 -3.39 -0.32
C VAL A 63 -18.08 -4.00 0.45
N ARG A 64 -18.70 -5.07 -0.08
CA ARG A 64 -19.73 -5.83 0.64
C ARG A 64 -19.25 -6.45 1.96
N ALA A 65 -17.99 -6.91 2.00
CA ALA A 65 -17.42 -7.46 3.23
C ALA A 65 -17.12 -6.34 4.24
N ALA A 66 -16.65 -5.18 3.75
CA ALA A 66 -16.47 -3.99 4.58
C ALA A 66 -17.80 -3.53 5.19
N TYR A 67 -18.87 -3.48 4.40
CA TYR A 67 -20.22 -3.15 4.90
C TYR A 67 -20.72 -4.10 6.00
N LYS A 68 -20.48 -5.41 5.84
CA LYS A 68 -20.83 -6.38 6.90
C LYS A 68 -20.07 -6.19 8.19
N LYS A 69 -18.81 -5.65 8.12
CA LYS A 69 -17.99 -5.40 9.29
C LYS A 69 -18.31 -4.07 9.98
N CYS A 70 -18.69 -3.06 9.22
CA CYS A 70 -18.99 -1.72 9.69
C CYS A 70 -20.18 -1.15 8.90
N PRO A 71 -21.43 -1.55 9.25
CA PRO A 71 -22.63 -1.12 8.53
C PRO A 71 -22.89 0.39 8.64
N GLU A 72 -22.42 1.01 9.75
CA GLU A 72 -22.51 2.45 10.03
C GLU A 72 -21.51 3.29 9.27
N ALA A 73 -20.56 2.68 8.55
CA ALA A 73 -19.56 3.42 7.80
C ALA A 73 -20.19 4.23 6.66
N VAL A 74 -19.65 5.40 6.42
CA VAL A 74 -19.99 6.21 5.26
C VAL A 74 -19.19 5.70 4.06
N PHE A 75 -19.90 5.15 3.07
CA PHE A 75 -19.29 4.65 1.84
C PHE A 75 -19.29 5.74 0.77
N LEU A 76 -18.12 5.99 0.18
CA LEU A 76 -17.91 7.06 -0.80
C LEU A 76 -17.31 6.51 -2.10
N PRO A 77 -17.69 7.08 -3.25
CA PRO A 77 -17.07 6.74 -4.52
C PRO A 77 -15.62 7.23 -4.57
N SER A 78 -14.79 6.52 -5.35
CA SER A 78 -13.43 6.97 -5.63
C SER A 78 -13.42 8.15 -6.60
N ASP A 79 -12.62 9.18 -6.30
CA ASP A 79 -12.41 10.38 -7.11
C ASP A 79 -10.91 10.60 -7.40
N PRO A 80 -10.32 9.85 -8.35
CA PRO A 80 -8.88 9.88 -8.62
C PRO A 80 -8.35 11.28 -8.94
N ALA A 81 -9.12 12.11 -9.66
CA ALA A 81 -8.68 13.46 -10.03
C ALA A 81 -8.48 14.36 -8.81
N THR A 82 -9.36 14.27 -7.82
CA THR A 82 -9.22 14.99 -6.55
C THR A 82 -8.02 14.48 -5.73
N TYR A 83 -7.76 13.17 -5.74
CA TYR A 83 -6.61 12.60 -5.01
C TYR A 83 -5.29 12.99 -5.65
N GLU A 84 -5.22 13.02 -6.98
CA GLU A 84 -4.05 13.49 -7.71
C GLU A 84 -3.75 14.97 -7.44
N ALA A 85 -4.78 15.82 -7.42
CA ALA A 85 -4.63 17.24 -7.06
C ALA A 85 -4.12 17.41 -5.62
N ALA A 86 -4.67 16.65 -4.66
CA ALA A 86 -4.20 16.67 -3.27
C ALA A 86 -2.77 16.14 -3.12
N SER A 87 -2.40 15.10 -3.86
CA SER A 87 -1.04 14.59 -3.93
C SER A 87 -0.07 15.65 -4.44
N THR A 88 -0.42 16.32 -5.53
CA THR A 88 0.40 17.41 -6.10
C THR A 88 0.64 18.51 -5.07
N GLU A 89 -0.38 18.93 -4.33
CA GLU A 89 -0.27 19.94 -3.28
C GLU A 89 0.71 19.52 -2.17
N VAL A 90 0.67 18.25 -1.75
CA VAL A 90 1.61 17.67 -0.78
C VAL A 90 3.04 17.66 -1.34
N MET A 91 3.23 17.11 -2.54
CA MET A 91 4.57 16.99 -3.14
C MET A 91 5.20 18.36 -3.41
N ASP A 92 4.42 19.35 -3.82
CA ASP A 92 4.91 20.72 -4.02
C ASP A 92 5.26 21.41 -2.69
N THR A 93 4.56 21.06 -1.61
CA THR A 93 4.93 21.53 -0.27
C THR A 93 6.31 20.98 0.12
N LEU A 94 6.55 19.68 -0.07
CA LEU A 94 7.84 19.07 0.23
C LEU A 94 8.97 19.63 -0.63
N ARG A 95 8.72 19.88 -1.92
CA ARG A 95 9.70 20.49 -2.86
C ARG A 95 10.04 21.93 -2.53
N SER A 96 9.26 22.63 -1.70
CA SER A 96 9.61 23.98 -1.25
C SER A 96 10.78 24.03 -0.26
N PHE A 97 11.21 22.89 0.26
CA PHE A 97 12.40 22.73 1.09
C PHE A 97 13.63 22.44 0.23
N PRO A 98 14.85 22.69 0.73
CA PRO A 98 16.11 22.37 0.03
C PRO A 98 16.39 20.86 0.06
N VAL A 99 15.52 20.06 -0.54
CA VAL A 99 15.55 18.60 -0.53
C VAL A 99 15.25 18.03 -1.93
N VAL A 100 15.62 16.78 -2.16
CA VAL A 100 15.26 16.03 -3.36
C VAL A 100 14.03 15.18 -3.05
N VAL A 101 12.96 15.27 -3.87
CA VAL A 101 11.71 14.52 -3.66
C VAL A 101 11.50 13.52 -4.80
N GLU A 102 11.55 12.23 -4.46
CA GLU A 102 11.25 11.11 -5.35
C GLU A 102 9.85 10.57 -5.08
N VAL A 103 8.92 10.85 -5.96
CA VAL A 103 7.50 10.44 -5.82
C VAL A 103 7.34 8.96 -6.17
N TRP A 104 6.68 8.19 -5.28
CA TRP A 104 6.41 6.76 -5.46
C TRP A 104 4.93 6.44 -5.66
N GLY A 105 4.06 7.28 -5.13
CA GLY A 105 2.61 7.15 -5.23
C GLY A 105 1.92 8.47 -4.95
N TRP A 106 0.61 8.46 -4.94
CA TRP A 106 -0.18 9.65 -4.56
C TRP A 106 0.08 10.09 -3.12
N ASP A 107 0.36 9.14 -2.25
CA ASP A 107 0.43 9.28 -0.80
C ASP A 107 1.82 9.07 -0.22
N GLU A 108 2.82 8.71 -1.03
CA GLU A 108 4.15 8.42 -0.53
C GLU A 108 5.28 8.91 -1.43
N CYS A 109 6.38 9.33 -0.80
CA CYS A 109 7.60 9.71 -1.48
C CYS A 109 8.83 9.45 -0.60
N PHE A 110 10.00 9.40 -1.26
CA PHE A 110 11.27 9.53 -0.57
C PHE A 110 11.78 10.97 -0.68
N VAL A 111 12.36 11.46 0.41
CA VAL A 111 13.02 12.76 0.50
C VAL A 111 14.47 12.52 0.82
N GLY A 112 15.38 13.04 -0.03
CA GLY A 112 16.81 13.03 0.20
C GLY A 112 17.29 14.40 0.66
N ALA A 113 18.05 14.47 1.76
CA ALA A 113 18.52 15.73 2.32
C ALA A 113 19.89 15.63 2.96
N GLU A 114 20.68 16.69 2.86
CA GLU A 114 21.89 16.88 3.65
C GLU A 114 21.54 17.67 4.92
N THR A 115 21.62 17.01 6.08
CA THR A 115 21.32 17.64 7.37
C THR A 115 22.10 16.99 8.50
N ASP A 116 22.29 17.73 9.60
CA ASP A 116 22.85 17.21 10.84
C ASP A 116 21.72 16.78 11.82
N ASP A 117 20.47 17.23 11.57
CA ASP A 117 19.30 16.90 12.38
C ASP A 117 18.12 16.45 11.49
N PRO A 118 18.07 15.18 11.10
CA PRO A 118 17.01 14.66 10.26
C PRO A 118 15.66 14.58 10.99
N GLU A 119 15.62 14.53 12.32
CA GLU A 119 14.39 14.56 13.13
C GLU A 119 13.75 15.96 13.12
N ALA A 120 14.56 17.02 13.24
CA ALA A 120 14.05 18.39 13.10
C ALA A 120 13.49 18.62 11.71
N LEU A 121 14.22 18.23 10.66
CA LEU A 121 13.72 18.30 9.27
C LEU A 121 12.40 17.54 9.08
N ALA A 122 12.29 16.32 9.59
CA ALA A 122 11.07 15.53 9.51
C ALA A 122 9.90 16.25 10.19
N THR A 123 10.14 16.89 11.33
CA THR A 123 9.13 17.68 12.05
C THR A 123 8.68 18.89 11.24
N GLU A 124 9.60 19.63 10.64
CA GLU A 124 9.32 20.80 9.80
C GLU A 124 8.52 20.41 8.54
N LEU A 125 8.92 19.33 7.85
CA LEU A 125 8.21 18.82 6.67
C LEU A 125 6.76 18.44 7.03
N ARG A 126 6.56 17.72 8.13
CA ARG A 126 5.22 17.34 8.60
C ARG A 126 4.37 18.56 8.92
N ALA A 127 4.90 19.52 9.67
CA ALA A 127 4.20 20.74 10.05
C ALA A 127 3.82 21.58 8.80
N ALA A 128 4.71 21.67 7.82
CA ALA A 128 4.44 22.39 6.57
C ALA A 128 3.34 21.72 5.73
N VAL A 129 3.38 20.38 5.62
CA VAL A 129 2.33 19.62 4.93
C VAL A 129 0.98 19.83 5.62
N GLU A 130 0.91 19.70 6.93
CA GLU A 130 -0.33 19.87 7.70
C GLU A 130 -0.86 21.31 7.59
N ALA A 131 0.00 22.31 7.74
CA ALA A 131 -0.38 23.71 7.64
C ALA A 131 -0.95 24.10 6.27
N ARG A 132 -0.37 23.55 5.19
CA ARG A 132 -0.78 23.90 3.83
C ARG A 132 -1.96 23.08 3.33
N THR A 133 -1.99 21.78 3.67
CA THR A 133 -2.95 20.83 3.08
C THR A 133 -4.03 20.36 4.05
N THR A 134 -3.88 20.62 5.36
CA THR A 134 -4.69 20.03 6.44
C THR A 134 -4.65 18.51 6.49
N LEU A 135 -3.74 17.88 5.76
CA LEU A 135 -3.49 16.44 5.77
C LEU A 135 -2.29 16.13 6.65
N THR A 136 -2.31 15.00 7.35
CA THR A 136 -1.20 14.55 8.18
C THR A 136 -0.40 13.46 7.51
N CYS A 137 0.88 13.35 7.87
CA CYS A 137 1.76 12.29 7.39
C CYS A 137 2.61 11.71 8.51
N SER A 138 3.12 10.51 8.27
CA SER A 138 4.13 9.86 9.09
C SER A 138 5.46 9.81 8.34
N VAL A 139 6.57 9.98 9.05
CA VAL A 139 7.91 10.06 8.44
C VAL A 139 8.84 9.02 9.06
N GLY A 140 9.42 8.20 8.21
CA GLY A 140 10.48 7.28 8.57
C GLY A 140 11.83 7.83 8.12
N ILE A 141 12.81 7.85 9.01
CA ILE A 141 14.18 8.32 8.75
C ILE A 141 15.09 7.11 8.63
N GLY A 142 15.91 7.05 7.58
CA GLY A 142 16.87 5.98 7.36
C GLY A 142 18.11 6.43 6.61
N ASP A 143 19.12 5.57 6.60
CA ASP A 143 20.33 5.71 5.79
C ASP A 143 20.23 5.00 4.43
N ASN A 144 19.07 4.41 4.13
CA ASN A 144 18.68 3.90 2.82
C ASN A 144 17.13 3.79 2.72
N LYS A 145 16.62 3.56 1.50
CA LYS A 145 15.17 3.50 1.24
C LYS A 145 14.46 2.40 2.02
N THR A 146 15.09 1.22 2.17
CA THR A 146 14.48 0.09 2.90
C THR A 146 14.22 0.46 4.36
N ARG A 147 15.22 1.03 5.03
CA ARG A 147 15.10 1.43 6.44
C ARG A 147 14.15 2.61 6.61
N ALA A 148 14.23 3.62 5.77
CA ALA A 148 13.32 4.77 5.81
C ALA A 148 11.86 4.32 5.66
N LYS A 149 11.55 3.42 4.70
CA LYS A 149 10.19 2.92 4.51
C LYS A 149 9.69 2.08 5.68
N LEU A 150 10.52 1.20 6.22
CA LEU A 150 10.15 0.41 7.41
C LEU A 150 9.94 1.30 8.64
N ALA A 151 10.79 2.32 8.81
CA ALA A 151 10.66 3.30 9.88
C ALA A 151 9.30 4.03 9.84
N THR A 152 8.77 4.32 8.65
CA THR A 152 7.42 4.93 8.51
C THR A 152 6.33 4.02 9.06
N GLY A 153 6.46 2.70 8.88
CA GLY A 153 5.53 1.72 9.48
C GLY A 153 5.50 1.84 11.01
N PHE A 154 6.66 1.95 11.64
CA PHE A 154 6.76 2.15 13.09
C PHE A 154 6.21 3.51 13.54
N ALA A 155 6.48 4.58 12.77
CA ALA A 155 5.94 5.91 13.04
C ALA A 155 4.39 5.92 13.01
N LYS A 156 3.77 5.21 12.06
CA LYS A 156 2.30 5.06 11.96
C LYS A 156 1.73 4.29 13.13
N HIS A 157 2.40 3.24 13.59
CA HIS A 157 1.95 2.43 14.72
C HIS A 157 1.88 3.23 16.02
N GLN A 158 2.85 4.12 16.26
CA GLN A 158 2.86 5.02 17.40
C GLN A 158 1.63 5.97 17.43
N ARG A 159 1.12 6.38 16.26
CA ARG A 159 -0.05 7.26 16.15
C ARG A 159 -1.38 6.52 16.24
N SER A 160 -1.50 5.33 15.69
CA SER A 160 -2.76 4.57 15.66
C SER A 160 -3.20 4.07 17.04
N HIS A 161 -2.27 3.92 17.99
CA HIS A 161 -2.57 3.58 19.38
C HIS A 161 -2.88 4.80 20.27
N ALA A 162 -2.70 6.02 19.74
CA ALA A 162 -2.89 7.25 20.50
C ALA A 162 -4.31 7.86 20.40
N VAL A 163 -5.19 7.29 19.58
CA VAL A 163 -6.60 7.72 19.45
C VAL A 163 -7.50 6.59 19.96
N PRO A 164 -7.97 6.60 21.20
CA PRO A 164 -9.03 5.70 21.64
C PRO A 164 -10.32 6.09 20.91
N PHE A 165 -10.85 5.20 20.09
CA PHE A 165 -12.23 5.30 19.64
C PHE A 165 -13.11 4.83 20.81
N GLU A 166 -13.79 5.75 21.47
CA GLU A 166 -14.92 5.41 22.33
C GLU A 166 -16.17 5.32 21.45
N PRO A 167 -16.72 4.12 21.23
CA PRO A 167 -18.03 4.01 20.57
C PRO A 167 -19.05 4.72 21.46
N ALA A 168 -19.87 5.58 20.87
CA ALA A 168 -21.00 6.21 21.54
C ALA A 168 -21.80 5.12 22.27
N ALA A 169 -22.00 5.28 23.58
CA ALA A 169 -22.72 4.34 24.40
C ALA A 169 -24.17 4.24 23.90
N ASP A 170 -24.49 3.15 23.23
CA ASP A 170 -25.86 2.84 22.81
C ASP A 170 -26.62 2.27 24.00
N SER A 171 -27.60 3.05 24.46
CA SER A 171 -28.54 2.66 25.49
C SER A 171 -29.66 1.82 24.88
N THR A 172 -29.45 0.51 24.70
CA THR A 172 -30.56 -0.45 24.63
C THR A 172 -30.07 -1.85 24.99
N THR A 173 -30.45 -2.27 26.17
CA THR A 173 -30.42 -3.65 26.67
C THR A 173 -31.39 -4.54 25.90
N ALA A 174 -30.92 -5.67 25.36
CA ALA A 174 -31.73 -6.87 25.18
C ALA A 174 -30.83 -8.13 25.06
N PRO A 175 -31.36 -9.33 25.40
CA PRO A 175 -30.58 -10.38 26.04
C PRO A 175 -29.96 -11.40 25.06
N ALA A 176 -28.99 -12.14 25.60
CA ALA A 176 -28.26 -13.23 24.99
C ALA A 176 -29.12 -14.33 24.37
N ALA A 177 -28.72 -14.80 23.18
CA ALA A 177 -29.05 -16.12 22.68
C ALA A 177 -27.77 -16.81 22.19
N ASP A 178 -27.52 -17.95 22.82
CA ASP A 178 -26.48 -18.93 22.59
C ASP A 178 -26.62 -19.60 21.21
N SER A 179 -25.56 -19.66 20.42
CA SER A 179 -25.39 -20.73 19.43
C SER A 179 -23.94 -20.83 18.96
N THR A 180 -23.27 -21.88 19.42
CA THR A 180 -22.06 -22.47 18.93
C THR A 180 -22.12 -22.80 17.45
N THR A 181 -21.22 -22.19 16.63
CA THR A 181 -20.73 -22.80 15.38
C THR A 181 -19.29 -22.40 15.17
N ALA A 182 -18.43 -23.43 15.07
CA ALA A 182 -17.00 -23.35 14.82
C ALA A 182 -16.75 -22.79 13.41
N GLY A 183 -16.20 -21.61 13.31
CA GLY A 183 -15.68 -21.00 12.09
C GLY A 183 -14.15 -21.00 12.13
N VAL A 184 -13.54 -21.54 11.09
CA VAL A 184 -12.10 -21.60 10.84
C VAL A 184 -11.54 -20.18 10.91
N ALA A 185 -10.70 -19.93 11.91
CA ALA A 185 -9.97 -18.68 12.09
C ALA A 185 -8.86 -18.62 11.03
N ASP A 186 -8.98 -17.69 10.09
CA ASP A 186 -7.86 -17.21 9.29
C ASP A 186 -7.00 -16.31 10.22
N GLY A 187 -5.93 -16.94 10.74
CA GLY A 187 -5.09 -16.35 11.77
C GLY A 187 -4.14 -15.30 11.20
N THR A 188 -4.56 -14.06 11.20
CA THR A 188 -3.61 -12.93 11.26
C THR A 188 -3.33 -12.67 12.74
N ALA A 189 -2.43 -13.49 13.33
CA ALA A 189 -1.90 -13.25 14.64
C ALA A 189 -1.05 -11.96 14.58
N GLU A 190 -1.51 -10.92 15.24
CA GLU A 190 -0.67 -9.78 15.60
C GLU A 190 0.42 -10.31 16.52
N SER A 191 1.70 -10.23 16.09
CA SER A 191 2.84 -10.49 16.96
C SER A 191 2.80 -9.50 18.13
N PRO A 192 3.05 -9.97 19.36
CA PRO A 192 3.10 -9.08 20.52
C PRO A 192 4.21 -8.05 20.33
N ALA A 193 3.82 -6.79 20.27
CA ALA A 193 4.75 -5.68 20.19
C ALA A 193 5.66 -5.71 21.43
N VAL A 194 6.97 -5.83 21.21
CA VAL A 194 7.95 -5.40 22.21
C VAL A 194 7.70 -3.93 22.46
N ALA A 195 7.36 -3.56 23.69
CA ALA A 195 6.98 -2.21 24.07
C ALA A 195 8.18 -1.27 23.88
N ASP A 196 8.25 -0.61 22.71
CA ASP A 196 8.96 0.66 22.62
C ASP A 196 8.21 1.66 23.52
N PRO A 197 8.89 2.59 24.19
CA PRO A 197 8.24 3.56 25.06
C PRO A 197 7.19 4.32 24.24
N VAL A 198 5.90 4.09 24.58
CA VAL A 198 4.75 4.71 23.94
C VAL A 198 4.85 6.22 24.14
N ARG A 199 5.24 6.95 23.09
CA ARG A 199 5.21 8.41 23.09
C ARG A 199 3.77 8.87 22.97
N SER A 200 3.39 9.85 23.81
CA SER A 200 2.05 10.46 23.80
C SER A 200 1.73 11.08 22.43
N ALA A 201 0.46 11.07 22.02
CA ALA A 201 -0.02 11.75 20.82
C ALA A 201 0.26 13.27 20.79
N ALA A 202 0.52 13.87 21.95
CA ALA A 202 0.92 15.27 22.09
C ALA A 202 2.43 15.49 21.90
N ASP A 203 3.23 14.42 21.75
CA ASP A 203 4.66 14.54 21.47
C ASP A 203 4.85 14.97 19.99
N PRO A 204 5.55 16.09 19.70
CA PRO A 204 5.85 16.52 18.34
C PRO A 204 6.59 15.45 17.49
N ALA A 205 7.30 14.54 18.15
CA ALA A 205 7.96 13.40 17.51
C ALA A 205 7.01 12.22 17.23
N ALA A 206 5.76 12.23 17.72
CA ALA A 206 4.78 11.20 17.37
C ALA A 206 4.53 11.21 15.86
N GLY A 207 4.75 10.06 15.21
CA GLY A 207 4.68 9.93 13.75
C GLY A 207 6.03 10.16 13.03
N ILE A 208 7.15 10.17 13.79
CA ILE A 208 8.52 10.13 13.26
C ILE A 208 9.25 8.96 13.90
N TYR A 209 9.94 8.16 13.09
CA TYR A 209 10.78 7.06 13.59
C TYR A 209 12.08 6.99 12.80
N ARG A 210 13.20 6.67 13.49
CA ARG A 210 14.51 6.53 12.88
C ARG A 210 15.01 5.10 12.95
N LEU A 211 15.29 4.52 11.79
CA LEU A 211 15.84 3.18 11.62
C LEU A 211 17.10 3.24 10.75
N THR A 212 18.24 2.90 11.31
CA THR A 212 19.55 3.00 10.67
C THR A 212 20.32 1.68 10.81
N ALA A 213 21.51 1.60 10.21
CA ALA A 213 22.40 0.46 10.42
C ALA A 213 22.74 0.26 11.90
N ALA A 214 22.82 1.34 12.68
CA ALA A 214 23.20 1.30 14.09
C ALA A 214 22.18 0.59 14.99
N ASN A 215 20.88 0.75 14.72
CA ASN A 215 19.80 0.15 15.53
C ASN A 215 19.05 -0.98 14.79
N TRP A 216 19.41 -1.32 13.54
CA TRP A 216 18.76 -2.34 12.74
C TRP A 216 18.58 -3.66 13.47
N ARG A 217 19.69 -4.21 13.98
CA ARG A 217 19.66 -5.54 14.63
C ARG A 217 18.78 -5.55 15.88
N GLN A 218 18.88 -4.50 16.69
CA GLN A 218 18.07 -4.38 17.91
C GLN A 218 16.57 -4.34 17.59
N VAL A 219 16.19 -3.63 16.52
CA VAL A 219 14.78 -3.41 16.15
C VAL A 219 14.22 -4.56 15.33
N MET A 220 15.02 -5.16 14.43
CA MET A 220 14.51 -6.05 13.38
C MET A 220 14.84 -7.53 13.60
N ASP A 221 15.96 -7.89 14.21
CA ASP A 221 16.46 -9.29 14.24
C ASP A 221 15.39 -10.29 14.73
N HIS A 222 14.61 -9.93 15.73
CA HIS A 222 13.58 -10.79 16.35
C HIS A 222 12.23 -10.78 15.63
N ARG A 223 12.05 -9.89 14.64
CA ARG A 223 10.78 -9.76 13.92
C ARG A 223 10.60 -10.85 12.87
N PRO A 224 9.35 -11.25 12.58
CA PRO A 224 9.07 -12.16 11.48
C PRO A 224 9.49 -11.55 10.14
N VAL A 225 9.91 -12.39 9.20
CA VAL A 225 10.30 -11.94 7.84
C VAL A 225 9.20 -11.16 7.11
N ARG A 226 7.95 -11.38 7.49
CA ARG A 226 6.79 -10.68 6.92
C ARG A 226 6.78 -9.17 7.23
N ASP A 227 7.45 -8.73 8.29
CA ASP A 227 7.57 -7.31 8.63
C ASP A 227 8.51 -6.57 7.66
N LEU A 228 9.29 -7.29 6.87
CA LEU A 228 10.14 -6.70 5.85
C LEU A 228 9.34 -6.22 4.64
N TRP A 229 9.63 -5.01 4.20
CA TRP A 229 9.04 -4.45 3.00
C TRP A 229 9.31 -5.33 1.77
N GLY A 230 8.25 -5.73 1.07
CA GLY A 230 8.33 -6.62 -0.09
C GLY A 230 8.21 -8.12 0.25
N VAL A 231 8.05 -8.48 1.53
CA VAL A 231 7.75 -9.85 1.95
C VAL A 231 6.25 -9.97 2.26
N GLY A 232 5.48 -10.43 1.29
CA GLY A 232 4.06 -10.76 1.48
C GLY A 232 3.86 -12.20 1.96
N ALA A 233 2.61 -12.60 2.25
CA ALA A 233 2.26 -13.92 2.78
C ALA A 233 2.83 -15.10 1.97
N ARG A 234 2.81 -15.03 0.64
CA ARG A 234 3.40 -16.07 -0.22
C ARG A 234 4.92 -16.17 -0.05
N MET A 235 5.60 -15.05 0.11
CA MET A 235 7.05 -15.04 0.27
C MET A 235 7.45 -15.50 1.66
N GLU A 236 6.74 -15.06 2.69
CA GLU A 236 6.87 -15.57 4.05
C GLU A 236 6.75 -17.12 4.07
N HIS A 237 5.69 -17.67 3.45
CA HIS A 237 5.53 -19.12 3.34
C HIS A 237 6.75 -19.79 2.69
N ASN A 238 7.22 -19.26 1.56
CA ASN A 238 8.38 -19.81 0.87
C ASN A 238 9.70 -19.71 1.68
N LEU A 239 9.86 -18.67 2.49
CA LEU A 239 11.01 -18.54 3.41
C LEU A 239 10.89 -19.50 4.58
N ASN A 240 9.68 -19.67 5.13
CA ASN A 240 9.41 -20.61 6.22
C ASN A 240 9.69 -22.07 5.80
N GLU A 241 9.41 -22.44 4.54
CA GLU A 241 9.80 -23.76 3.99
C GLU A 241 11.32 -24.00 4.01
N LEU A 242 12.13 -22.93 4.03
CA LEU A 242 13.59 -23.00 4.18
C LEU A 242 14.05 -22.90 5.65
N GLY A 243 13.12 -22.87 6.61
CA GLY A 243 13.42 -22.67 8.03
C GLY A 243 13.78 -21.23 8.39
N ILE A 244 13.44 -20.26 7.53
CA ILE A 244 13.72 -18.85 7.73
C ILE A 244 12.42 -18.16 8.12
N THR A 245 12.27 -17.84 9.40
CA THR A 245 11.05 -17.23 9.98
C THR A 245 11.28 -15.80 10.46
N THR A 246 12.51 -15.49 10.87
CA THR A 246 12.89 -14.17 11.40
C THR A 246 13.85 -13.43 10.48
N VAL A 247 13.94 -12.11 10.71
CA VAL A 247 14.87 -11.24 9.98
C VAL A 247 16.32 -11.64 10.24
N ALA A 248 16.67 -12.05 11.47
CA ALA A 248 18.01 -12.52 11.81
C ALA A 248 18.38 -13.79 11.04
N GLU A 249 17.46 -14.75 10.94
CA GLU A 249 17.67 -15.99 10.16
C GLU A 249 17.83 -15.66 8.66
N LEU A 250 17.06 -14.72 8.11
CA LEU A 250 17.23 -14.27 6.73
C LEU A 250 18.58 -13.58 6.51
N ALA A 251 19.02 -12.75 7.46
CA ALA A 251 20.32 -12.07 7.40
C ALA A 251 21.52 -13.05 7.42
N ALA A 252 21.34 -14.19 8.13
CA ALA A 252 22.35 -15.25 8.27
C ALA A 252 22.24 -16.32 7.17
N ALA A 253 21.16 -16.35 6.38
CA ALA A 253 20.93 -17.39 5.38
C ALA A 253 22.00 -17.41 4.30
N ASP A 254 22.32 -18.63 3.84
CA ASP A 254 23.21 -18.81 2.70
C ASP A 254 22.61 -18.21 1.43
N VAL A 255 23.36 -17.31 0.81
CA VAL A 255 22.95 -16.59 -0.41
C VAL A 255 22.72 -17.57 -1.56
N GLU A 256 23.50 -18.64 -1.67
CA GLU A 256 23.34 -19.62 -2.75
C GLU A 256 22.07 -20.45 -2.56
N LEU A 257 21.68 -20.76 -1.32
CA LEU A 257 20.39 -21.37 -1.02
C LEU A 257 19.23 -20.46 -1.47
N LEU A 258 19.29 -19.17 -1.15
CA LEU A 258 18.28 -18.21 -1.56
C LEU A 258 18.23 -18.04 -3.09
N LYS A 259 19.39 -17.98 -3.76
CA LYS A 259 19.45 -17.92 -5.24
C LYS A 259 18.88 -19.17 -5.89
N LYS A 260 19.13 -20.34 -5.34
CA LYS A 260 18.57 -21.61 -5.84
C LYS A 260 17.04 -21.62 -5.75
N ARG A 261 16.47 -21.09 -4.68
CA ARG A 261 15.02 -21.09 -4.44
C ARG A 261 14.29 -19.99 -5.20
N PHE A 262 14.87 -18.77 -5.27
CA PHE A 262 14.19 -17.56 -5.76
C PHE A 262 14.80 -16.99 -7.05
N GLY A 263 15.83 -17.60 -7.58
CA GLY A 263 16.60 -17.11 -8.70
C GLY A 263 17.70 -16.10 -8.28
N PRO A 264 18.69 -15.86 -9.15
CA PRO A 264 19.91 -15.11 -8.79
C PRO A 264 19.62 -13.68 -8.33
N LYS A 265 18.69 -12.98 -8.99
CA LYS A 265 18.35 -11.61 -8.66
C LYS A 265 17.61 -11.52 -7.32
N MET A 266 16.54 -12.28 -7.16
CA MET A 266 15.70 -12.21 -5.97
C MET A 266 16.37 -12.81 -4.74
N GLY A 267 17.12 -13.92 -4.88
CA GLY A 267 17.87 -14.51 -3.77
C GLY A 267 18.92 -13.56 -3.20
N THR A 268 19.68 -12.87 -4.07
CA THR A 268 20.62 -11.82 -3.63
C THR A 268 19.90 -10.66 -2.96
N TRP A 269 18.75 -10.25 -3.48
CA TRP A 269 17.96 -9.17 -2.90
C TRP A 269 17.42 -9.52 -1.51
N TYR A 270 16.90 -10.75 -1.30
CA TYR A 270 16.42 -11.18 0.03
C TYR A 270 17.54 -11.26 1.07
N ALA A 271 18.73 -11.72 0.67
CA ALA A 271 19.90 -11.73 1.56
C ALA A 271 20.31 -10.29 1.97
N ALA A 272 20.23 -9.34 1.05
CA ALA A 272 20.47 -7.94 1.34
C ALA A 272 19.38 -7.34 2.23
N LEU A 273 18.11 -7.68 1.94
CA LEU A 273 16.95 -7.21 2.69
C LEU A 273 16.99 -7.63 4.17
N GLY A 274 17.34 -8.88 4.49
CA GLY A 274 17.51 -9.35 5.87
C GLY A 274 18.53 -8.54 6.66
N ARG A 275 19.56 -8.00 5.99
CA ARG A 275 20.58 -7.11 6.57
C ARG A 275 20.17 -5.64 6.59
N GLY A 276 18.94 -5.33 6.15
CA GLY A 276 18.45 -3.96 6.03
C GLY A 276 19.14 -3.12 4.97
N LEU A 277 19.80 -3.77 3.99
CA LEU A 277 20.43 -3.07 2.89
C LEU A 277 19.39 -2.62 1.87
N GLY A 278 19.62 -1.50 1.22
CA GLY A 278 18.72 -0.92 0.23
C GLY A 278 19.39 0.19 -0.56
N ASP A 279 18.65 0.72 -1.53
CA ASP A 279 19.07 1.84 -2.36
C ASP A 279 19.22 3.12 -1.50
N THR A 280 20.28 3.87 -1.75
CA THR A 280 20.60 5.14 -1.07
C THR A 280 20.39 6.36 -1.96
N GLN A 281 20.04 6.15 -3.22
CA GLN A 281 19.84 7.24 -4.17
C GLN A 281 18.40 7.72 -4.14
N VAL A 282 18.21 9.03 -4.02
CA VAL A 282 16.92 9.70 -4.20
C VAL A 282 17.05 10.62 -5.41
N THR A 283 16.10 10.54 -6.33
CA THR A 283 16.09 11.33 -7.57
C THR A 283 14.75 12.02 -7.77
N ASP A 284 14.77 13.26 -8.23
CA ASP A 284 13.60 14.01 -8.67
C ASP A 284 13.22 13.74 -10.12
N ILE A 285 14.03 12.93 -10.82
CA ILE A 285 13.75 12.55 -12.21
C ILE A 285 12.62 11.51 -12.20
N PRO A 286 11.45 11.82 -12.79
CA PRO A 286 10.34 10.87 -12.87
C PRO A 286 10.78 9.61 -13.60
N ARG A 287 10.42 8.46 -13.06
CA ARG A 287 10.71 7.18 -13.70
C ARG A 287 9.85 7.05 -14.96
N GLU A 288 10.49 6.81 -16.09
CA GLU A 288 9.74 6.52 -17.31
C GLU A 288 8.90 5.25 -17.15
N PRO A 289 7.58 5.32 -17.41
CA PRO A 289 6.73 4.14 -17.36
C PRO A 289 7.18 3.09 -18.38
N VAL A 290 7.40 1.88 -17.92
CA VAL A 290 7.81 0.75 -18.81
C VAL A 290 6.62 0.20 -19.58
N SER A 291 5.41 0.34 -19.04
CA SER A 291 4.17 -0.16 -19.66
C SER A 291 2.98 0.74 -19.31
N ARG A 292 1.95 0.66 -20.15
CA ARG A 292 0.62 1.21 -19.84
C ARG A 292 -0.37 0.05 -19.84
N SER A 293 -1.31 0.10 -18.90
CA SER A 293 -2.38 -0.91 -18.79
C SER A 293 -3.69 -0.28 -18.35
N ARG A 294 -4.78 -0.88 -18.78
CA ARG A 294 -6.11 -0.63 -18.24
C ARG A 294 -6.74 -1.97 -17.87
N GLU A 295 -7.38 -2.02 -16.72
CA GLU A 295 -8.11 -3.19 -16.25
C GLU A 295 -9.54 -2.76 -15.93
N GLU A 296 -10.49 -3.63 -16.27
CA GLU A 296 -11.89 -3.43 -15.94
C GLU A 296 -12.47 -4.70 -15.32
N THR A 297 -13.28 -4.51 -14.29
CA THR A 297 -14.02 -5.60 -13.65
C THR A 297 -15.50 -5.40 -13.94
N PHE A 298 -16.06 -6.31 -14.72
CA PHE A 298 -17.47 -6.25 -15.11
C PHE A 298 -18.39 -6.67 -13.95
N PRO A 299 -19.55 -6.03 -13.79
CA PRO A 299 -20.50 -6.37 -12.73
C PRO A 299 -21.00 -7.81 -12.79
N GLN A 300 -21.06 -8.36 -14.01
CA GLN A 300 -21.46 -9.74 -14.31
C GLN A 300 -20.42 -10.41 -15.18
N ASP A 301 -20.42 -11.75 -15.22
CA ASP A 301 -19.53 -12.49 -16.10
C ASP A 301 -19.94 -12.27 -17.55
N LEU A 302 -18.97 -11.94 -18.38
CA LEU A 302 -19.16 -11.91 -19.82
C LEU A 302 -18.98 -13.33 -20.36
N THR A 303 -20.02 -13.86 -21.00
CA THR A 303 -20.03 -15.22 -21.56
C THR A 303 -20.12 -15.22 -23.09
N ASP A 304 -20.64 -14.13 -23.67
CA ASP A 304 -20.75 -13.99 -25.11
C ASP A 304 -19.41 -13.54 -25.74
N PRO A 305 -18.82 -14.32 -26.68
CA PRO A 305 -17.57 -13.99 -27.32
C PRO A 305 -17.56 -12.64 -28.05
N THR A 306 -18.70 -12.23 -28.60
CA THR A 306 -18.82 -10.95 -29.31
C THR A 306 -18.67 -9.78 -28.36
N THR A 307 -19.41 -9.82 -27.26
CA THR A 307 -19.32 -8.82 -26.19
C THR A 307 -17.92 -8.75 -25.59
N ILE A 308 -17.27 -9.91 -25.34
CA ILE A 308 -15.89 -9.96 -24.86
C ILE A 308 -14.94 -9.29 -25.84
N ALA A 309 -15.10 -9.55 -27.15
CA ALA A 309 -14.25 -8.94 -28.18
C ALA A 309 -14.45 -7.42 -28.30
N GLU A 310 -15.69 -6.95 -28.14
CA GLU A 310 -16.01 -5.51 -28.16
C GLU A 310 -15.39 -4.78 -26.95
N GLU A 311 -15.51 -5.35 -25.74
CA GLU A 311 -14.91 -4.78 -24.54
C GLU A 311 -13.38 -4.78 -24.60
N LEU A 312 -12.78 -5.88 -25.06
CA LEU A 312 -11.32 -5.91 -25.27
C LEU A 312 -10.87 -4.85 -26.28
N ARG A 313 -11.63 -4.66 -27.38
CA ARG A 313 -11.33 -3.61 -28.36
C ARG A 313 -11.41 -2.21 -27.74
N ARG A 314 -12.46 -1.95 -26.95
CA ARG A 314 -12.65 -0.67 -26.26
C ARG A 314 -11.47 -0.37 -25.32
N ILE A 315 -11.07 -1.32 -24.49
CA ILE A 315 -9.95 -1.18 -23.56
C ILE A 315 -8.62 -1.00 -24.34
N ALA A 316 -8.42 -1.76 -25.42
CA ALA A 316 -7.23 -1.68 -26.25
C ALA A 316 -7.08 -0.30 -26.92
N ILE A 317 -8.17 0.27 -27.44
CA ILE A 317 -8.17 1.62 -28.01
C ILE A 317 -7.74 2.64 -26.94
N GLN A 318 -8.33 2.61 -25.76
CA GLN A 318 -7.98 3.53 -24.68
C GLN A 318 -6.50 3.45 -24.28
N VAL A 319 -5.94 2.23 -24.16
CA VAL A 319 -4.51 2.07 -23.84
C VAL A 319 -3.63 2.56 -24.98
N THR A 320 -4.05 2.32 -26.22
CA THR A 320 -3.32 2.79 -27.41
C THR A 320 -3.28 4.31 -27.47
N ASP A 321 -4.42 4.95 -27.24
CA ASP A 321 -4.54 6.42 -27.22
C ASP A 321 -3.65 7.03 -26.13
N ASP A 322 -3.61 6.43 -24.93
CA ASP A 322 -2.72 6.86 -23.83
C ASP A 322 -1.23 6.79 -24.27
N VAL A 323 -0.81 5.69 -24.89
CA VAL A 323 0.58 5.48 -25.35
C VAL A 323 0.96 6.46 -26.47
N VAL A 324 0.04 6.70 -27.41
CA VAL A 324 0.24 7.63 -28.52
C VAL A 324 0.31 9.07 -28.00
N ALA A 325 -0.55 9.45 -27.06
CA ALA A 325 -0.53 10.78 -26.44
C ALA A 325 0.80 11.08 -25.73
N GLU A 326 1.47 10.02 -25.21
CA GLU A 326 2.81 10.12 -24.61
C GLU A 326 3.95 10.14 -25.65
N GLY A 327 3.65 10.10 -26.94
CA GLY A 327 4.66 10.04 -28.01
C GLY A 327 5.45 8.74 -28.06
N ARG A 328 4.92 7.65 -27.48
CA ARG A 328 5.58 6.33 -27.36
C ARG A 328 5.07 5.36 -28.41
N THR A 329 5.87 4.31 -28.66
CA THR A 329 5.52 3.22 -29.58
C THR A 329 5.24 1.93 -28.84
N ILE A 330 4.24 1.18 -29.29
CA ILE A 330 3.86 -0.11 -28.72
C ILE A 330 4.79 -1.20 -29.30
N GLN A 331 5.56 -1.86 -28.44
CA GLN A 331 6.44 -2.97 -28.84
C GLN A 331 5.82 -4.33 -28.49
N ARG A 332 5.00 -4.41 -27.44
CA ARG A 332 4.39 -5.67 -26.98
C ARG A 332 3.04 -5.42 -26.36
N ILE A 333 2.10 -6.29 -26.67
CA ILE A 333 0.74 -6.26 -26.10
C ILE A 333 0.58 -7.49 -25.21
N TRP A 334 -0.02 -7.27 -24.03
CA TRP A 334 -0.41 -8.31 -23.09
C TRP A 334 -1.92 -8.23 -22.86
N VAL A 335 -2.57 -9.38 -22.92
CA VAL A 335 -3.97 -9.50 -22.51
C VAL A 335 -4.02 -10.40 -21.27
N LYS A 336 -4.70 -9.91 -20.25
CA LYS A 336 -4.94 -10.61 -18.98
C LYS A 336 -6.44 -10.77 -18.79
N VAL A 337 -6.91 -12.00 -18.71
CA VAL A 337 -8.32 -12.32 -18.45
C VAL A 337 -8.43 -12.97 -17.09
N ARG A 338 -9.34 -12.50 -16.24
CA ARG A 338 -9.62 -13.10 -14.94
C ARG A 338 -10.99 -13.76 -14.96
N PHE A 339 -11.02 -15.05 -14.71
CA PHE A 339 -12.25 -15.82 -14.57
C PHE A 339 -12.83 -15.70 -13.16
N THR A 340 -14.11 -16.06 -12.99
CA THR A 340 -14.83 -16.09 -11.71
C THR A 340 -14.09 -16.88 -10.63
N SER A 341 -13.39 -17.95 -11.02
CA SER A 341 -12.54 -18.75 -10.13
C SER A 341 -11.25 -18.06 -9.69
N PHE A 342 -11.03 -16.79 -10.07
CA PHE A 342 -9.78 -16.05 -9.90
C PHE A 342 -8.59 -16.63 -10.67
N TYR A 343 -8.79 -17.67 -11.47
CA TYR A 343 -7.77 -18.10 -12.43
C TYR A 343 -7.53 -16.98 -13.45
N THR A 344 -6.27 -16.64 -13.64
CA THR A 344 -5.88 -15.48 -14.45
C THR A 344 -4.80 -15.89 -15.45
N PRO A 345 -5.16 -16.43 -16.62
CA PRO A 345 -4.22 -16.62 -17.70
C PRO A 345 -3.79 -15.27 -18.26
N ALA A 346 -2.51 -15.16 -18.62
CA ALA A 346 -1.96 -14.04 -19.34
C ALA A 346 -1.32 -14.53 -20.62
N GLY A 347 -1.63 -13.88 -21.74
CA GLY A 347 -1.02 -14.15 -23.04
C GLY A 347 -0.30 -12.93 -23.57
N SER A 348 0.86 -13.12 -24.21
CA SER A 348 1.57 -12.07 -24.95
C SER A 348 1.60 -12.41 -26.45
N GLY A 349 1.33 -11.42 -27.30
CA GLY A 349 1.57 -11.48 -28.73
C GLY A 349 2.70 -10.51 -29.10
N GLY A 350 3.77 -11.00 -29.75
CA GLY A 350 4.71 -10.19 -30.49
C GLY A 350 4.28 -10.24 -31.96
N ASP A 351 4.26 -9.08 -32.65
CA ASP A 351 3.81 -8.80 -33.99
C ASP A 351 2.29 -8.88 -34.24
N CYS A 352 1.76 -7.75 -34.71
CA CYS A 352 0.35 -7.43 -34.86
C CYS A 352 -0.43 -8.31 -35.87
N ASN A 353 0.16 -9.41 -36.38
CA ASN A 353 -0.44 -10.27 -37.41
C ASN A 353 -0.92 -11.65 -36.92
N THR A 354 -0.70 -12.03 -35.69
CA THR A 354 -1.16 -13.35 -35.19
C THR A 354 -1.56 -13.34 -33.73
N CYS A 355 -2.64 -12.63 -33.37
CA CYS A 355 -3.32 -12.85 -32.09
C CYS A 355 -4.20 -14.12 -32.21
N ARG A 356 -3.58 -15.30 -32.19
CA ARG A 356 -4.28 -16.56 -31.93
C ARG A 356 -4.27 -16.76 -30.41
N LEU A 357 -5.38 -16.48 -29.75
CA LEU A 357 -5.68 -16.99 -28.42
C LEU A 357 -5.68 -18.52 -28.50
N LYS A 358 -4.56 -19.15 -28.19
CA LYS A 358 -4.51 -20.60 -27.98
C LYS A 358 -5.35 -20.90 -26.74
N GLY A 359 -6.50 -21.51 -26.92
CA GLY A 359 -7.32 -22.07 -25.87
C GLY A 359 -8.82 -21.78 -25.88
N CYS A 360 -9.37 -21.12 -26.92
CA CYS A 360 -10.81 -20.86 -27.00
C CYS A 360 -11.57 -21.63 -28.10
N CYS A 361 -10.95 -22.58 -28.78
CA CYS A 361 -11.65 -23.38 -29.79
C CYS A 361 -11.23 -24.84 -29.72
N ASP A 362 -11.51 -25.53 -28.61
CA ASP A 362 -11.63 -26.99 -28.58
C ASP A 362 -12.43 -27.37 -27.32
N GLY A 363 -13.75 -27.66 -27.54
CA GLY A 363 -14.64 -28.18 -26.51
C GLY A 363 -16.03 -27.60 -26.60
#